data_2ded6f7d0150636983dfa398bb2cb7c3
#
_entry.id   2ded6f7d0150636983dfa398bb2cb7c3
#
_cell.length_a   1.000
_cell.length_b   1.000
_cell.length_c   1.000
_cell.angle_alpha   90.00
_cell.angle_beta   90.00
_cell.angle_gamma   90.00
#
_symmetry.space_group_name_H-M   'P 1'
#
loop_
_entity.id
_entity.type
_entity.pdbx_description
1 polymer ?
#
loop_
_entity_poly.entity_id
_entity_poly.type
_entity_poly.pdbx_seq_one_letter_code
_entity_poly.pdbx_strand_id
1 'polypeptide(L)'
;MMNRFQMSDIDKTANIHFIGIGGISMSGLAQIVLKDGYGVSGSDWNKSAITEKLENMGADIVYGHGAVNEDGINKASLVVYTAAAKADNPEIVLAKEKGIRLIDRAEFLGAIMKNYKHAVGVSGTHGKTTTTSMLAHALIGANLDPTISVGGELDLIGGNIRTGKSDYFVTEACEYTNSFLKFYPTIALITNVEEDHLDFFSGIDEIIASFRQFAYLTKDIGYVVAMGGDKNVQKVLENADDLNIITYGMESKFDYYPENIVYHAGFPSFDVMKNGEKVCRIKLNVPGEHNILNSLATVAVCNLMGVDAETAAKGIETFKGTHRRFEKKGFLNGAVVIDDYAHHPTEIKATLHAAQKFPHNKVWCVFQPHTFSRTRTLWDEFVGAFDDADELILTHIYAAREKFDGVTKPENLAEDIKKRGVNAQYIDKFEDIAEFLKKNVKEGDIVFTMGAGDVVNINKLIVE
;
A
#
# COMPACT_ATOMS: atom_id res chain seq x y z
N MET A 1 -4.45 20.77 -23.50
CA MET A 1 -3.72 20.10 -22.41
C MET A 1 -3.21 21.20 -21.48
N MET A 2 -3.61 21.25 -20.23
CA MET A 2 -3.01 22.16 -19.25
C MET A 2 -1.53 21.80 -19.13
N ASN A 3 -0.66 22.81 -19.12
CA ASN A 3 0.79 22.62 -19.00
C ASN A 3 1.07 22.09 -17.57
N ARG A 4 1.17 20.76 -17.42
CA ARG A 4 1.42 20.12 -16.12
C ARG A 4 2.85 20.47 -15.68
N PHE A 5 3.05 20.67 -14.38
CA PHE A 5 4.35 20.98 -13.80
C PHE A 5 5.40 19.90 -14.11
N GLN A 6 6.63 20.33 -14.35
CA GLN A 6 7.83 19.49 -14.50
C GLN A 6 8.95 20.04 -13.62
N MET A 7 9.83 19.18 -13.13
CA MET A 7 10.99 19.62 -12.33
C MET A 7 11.93 20.56 -13.12
N SER A 8 11.93 20.44 -14.45
CA SER A 8 12.65 21.37 -15.34
C SER A 8 12.06 22.78 -15.38
N ASP A 9 10.86 23.01 -14.85
CA ASP A 9 10.24 24.33 -14.82
C ASP A 9 10.82 25.25 -13.72
N ILE A 10 11.63 24.69 -12.81
CA ILE A 10 12.30 25.41 -11.73
C ILE A 10 13.81 25.22 -11.77
N ASP A 11 14.55 26.27 -11.38
CA ASP A 11 16.00 26.22 -11.25
C ASP A 11 16.43 25.31 -10.10
N LYS A 12 17.57 24.61 -10.22
CA LYS A 12 18.09 23.76 -9.14
C LYS A 12 18.51 24.53 -7.88
N THR A 13 18.74 25.84 -8.00
CA THR A 13 18.99 26.73 -6.85
C THR A 13 17.69 27.18 -6.15
N ALA A 14 16.52 26.80 -6.70
CA ALA A 14 15.24 27.17 -6.16
C ALA A 14 14.98 26.52 -4.79
N ASN A 15 14.21 27.22 -3.95
CA ASN A 15 13.66 26.65 -2.73
C ASN A 15 12.26 26.08 -3.01
N ILE A 16 12.02 24.86 -2.54
CA ILE A 16 10.71 24.19 -2.58
C ILE A 16 10.17 24.15 -1.16
N HIS A 17 8.99 24.75 -0.96
CA HIS A 17 8.35 24.79 0.34
C HIS A 17 7.30 23.69 0.48
N PHE A 18 7.30 22.96 1.61
CA PHE A 18 6.41 21.85 1.88
C PHE A 18 5.48 22.13 3.06
N ILE A 19 4.17 22.19 2.81
CA ILE A 19 3.15 22.33 3.86
C ILE A 19 2.77 20.92 4.35
N GLY A 20 3.00 20.62 5.64
CA GLY A 20 2.87 19.31 6.25
C GLY A 20 4.05 18.38 5.89
N ILE A 21 5.27 18.91 5.98
CA ILE A 21 6.51 18.26 5.57
C ILE A 21 6.82 16.97 6.34
N GLY A 22 6.36 16.84 7.60
CA GLY A 22 6.56 15.67 8.46
C GLY A 22 5.66 14.47 8.10
N GLY A 23 4.70 14.64 7.22
CA GLY A 23 3.89 13.53 6.72
C GLY A 23 4.75 12.48 6.01
N ILE A 24 4.44 11.19 6.20
CA ILE A 24 5.23 10.05 5.68
C ILE A 24 5.62 10.24 4.21
N SER A 25 4.64 10.54 3.35
CA SER A 25 4.87 10.70 1.91
C SER A 25 5.51 12.05 1.56
N MET A 26 5.16 13.13 2.27
CA MET A 26 5.71 14.48 2.05
C MET A 26 7.21 14.52 2.37
N SER A 27 7.59 13.96 3.52
CA SER A 27 8.98 13.89 3.96
C SER A 27 9.88 13.13 2.97
N GLY A 28 9.31 12.11 2.33
CA GLY A 28 10.01 11.38 1.31
C GLY A 28 10.30 12.21 0.07
N LEU A 29 9.33 12.96 -0.40
CA LEU A 29 9.52 13.89 -1.54
C LEU A 29 10.54 14.98 -1.19
N ALA A 30 10.48 15.52 0.02
CA ALA A 30 11.47 16.49 0.52
C ALA A 30 12.90 15.89 0.53
N GLN A 31 13.06 14.62 0.95
CA GLN A 31 14.37 13.94 0.91
C GLN A 31 14.90 13.78 -0.51
N ILE A 32 14.05 13.46 -1.49
CA ILE A 32 14.46 13.32 -2.89
C ILE A 32 15.04 14.66 -3.38
N VAL A 33 14.29 15.75 -3.25
CA VAL A 33 14.71 17.05 -3.80
C VAL A 33 15.89 17.67 -3.03
N LEU A 34 16.02 17.42 -1.71
CA LEU A 34 17.23 17.78 -0.96
C LEU A 34 18.47 17.09 -1.54
N LYS A 35 18.39 15.80 -1.85
CA LYS A 35 19.50 15.06 -2.46
C LYS A 35 19.80 15.50 -3.88
N ASP A 36 18.78 15.98 -4.61
CA ASP A 36 18.93 16.54 -5.95
C ASP A 36 19.51 17.96 -5.94
N GLY A 37 19.74 18.54 -4.74
CA GLY A 37 20.40 19.84 -4.55
C GLY A 37 19.47 21.03 -4.47
N TYR A 38 18.15 20.84 -4.39
CA TYR A 38 17.19 21.94 -4.17
C TYR A 38 17.22 22.41 -2.70
N GLY A 39 16.99 23.70 -2.49
CA GLY A 39 16.64 24.21 -1.17
C GLY A 39 15.27 23.68 -0.71
N VAL A 40 15.13 23.35 0.56
CA VAL A 40 13.86 22.88 1.12
C VAL A 40 13.53 23.64 2.37
N SER A 41 12.31 24.15 2.43
CA SER A 41 11.68 24.66 3.63
C SER A 41 10.31 24.03 3.84
N GLY A 42 9.75 24.16 5.02
CA GLY A 42 8.41 23.63 5.25
C GLY A 42 7.85 23.97 6.62
N SER A 43 6.62 23.51 6.84
CA SER A 43 5.91 23.58 8.10
C SER A 43 5.33 22.22 8.49
N ASP A 44 5.23 21.97 9.80
CA ASP A 44 4.48 20.85 10.36
C ASP A 44 3.89 21.19 11.72
N TRP A 45 2.90 20.44 12.18
CA TRP A 45 2.30 20.67 13.49
C TRP A 45 3.25 20.33 14.63
N ASN A 46 3.97 19.20 14.50
CA ASN A 46 4.81 18.67 15.55
C ASN A 46 6.20 18.30 15.04
N LYS A 47 7.19 18.51 15.91
CA LYS A 47 8.52 17.95 15.72
C LYS A 47 8.49 16.44 15.90
N SER A 48 9.17 15.71 15.03
CA SER A 48 9.22 14.25 14.99
C SER A 48 10.59 13.76 14.53
N ALA A 49 10.91 12.49 14.71
CA ALA A 49 12.14 11.91 14.18
C ALA A 49 12.27 12.07 12.64
N ILE A 50 11.13 12.11 11.93
CA ILE A 50 11.11 12.34 10.49
C ILE A 50 11.54 13.77 10.16
N THR A 51 10.98 14.77 10.85
CA THR A 51 11.33 16.18 10.61
C THR A 51 12.74 16.50 11.08
N GLU A 52 13.22 15.92 12.19
CA GLU A 52 14.61 16.03 12.63
C GLU A 52 15.60 15.48 11.59
N LYS A 53 15.25 14.37 10.96
CA LYS A 53 16.06 13.82 9.85
C LYS A 53 16.15 14.82 8.69
N LEU A 54 15.05 15.48 8.33
CA LEU A 54 15.03 16.49 7.26
C LEU A 54 15.83 17.75 7.63
N GLU A 55 15.73 18.22 8.87
CA GLU A 55 16.54 19.34 9.39
C GLU A 55 18.05 18.99 9.31
N ASN A 56 18.44 17.78 9.71
CA ASN A 56 19.82 17.29 9.59
C ASN A 56 20.29 17.17 8.13
N MET A 57 19.38 17.05 7.16
CA MET A 57 19.68 17.09 5.74
C MET A 57 19.71 18.50 5.15
N GLY A 58 19.36 19.53 5.94
CA GLY A 58 19.41 20.93 5.54
C GLY A 58 18.06 21.59 5.27
N ALA A 59 16.94 20.95 5.62
CA ALA A 59 15.62 21.59 5.51
C ALA A 59 15.40 22.62 6.63
N ASP A 60 14.75 23.74 6.28
CA ASP A 60 14.31 24.78 7.22
C ASP A 60 12.82 24.57 7.58
N ILE A 61 12.53 24.13 8.82
CA ILE A 61 11.19 23.69 9.22
C ILE A 61 10.67 24.52 10.41
N VAL A 62 9.44 25.02 10.29
CA VAL A 62 8.71 25.71 11.36
C VAL A 62 7.59 24.83 11.89
N TYR A 63 7.39 24.82 13.21
CA TYR A 63 6.43 23.95 13.90
C TYR A 63 5.32 24.73 14.58
N GLY A 64 4.12 24.13 14.65
CA GLY A 64 2.97 24.58 15.42
C GLY A 64 1.66 24.65 14.64
N HIS A 65 0.56 24.72 15.37
CA HIS A 65 -0.78 24.92 14.78
C HIS A 65 -0.87 26.32 14.18
N GLY A 66 -1.10 26.41 12.87
CA GLY A 66 -1.15 27.70 12.16
C GLY A 66 0.22 28.37 12.01
N ALA A 67 1.31 27.65 12.25
CA ALA A 67 2.66 28.14 11.98
C ALA A 67 2.79 28.49 10.50
N VAL A 68 3.43 29.63 10.22
CA VAL A 68 3.72 30.11 8.88
C VAL A 68 5.23 30.31 8.76
N ASN A 69 5.85 29.59 7.84
CA ASN A 69 7.24 29.83 7.49
C ASN A 69 7.31 30.88 6.38
N GLU A 70 7.14 32.16 6.76
CA GLU A 70 7.17 33.26 5.81
C GLU A 70 8.48 33.35 5.03
N ASP A 71 9.61 33.13 5.70
CA ASP A 71 10.92 33.20 5.07
C ASP A 71 11.09 32.08 4.04
N GLY A 72 10.62 30.87 4.37
CA GLY A 72 10.61 29.75 3.46
C GLY A 72 9.73 30.01 2.23
N ILE A 73 8.52 30.54 2.43
CA ILE A 73 7.61 30.89 1.34
C ILE A 73 8.17 32.01 0.49
N ASN A 74 8.74 33.06 1.10
CA ASN A 74 9.32 34.19 0.36
C ASN A 74 10.46 33.77 -0.59
N LYS A 75 11.18 32.70 -0.26
CA LYS A 75 12.26 32.15 -1.07
C LYS A 75 11.76 31.08 -2.04
N ALA A 76 10.52 30.57 -1.88
CA ALA A 76 10.02 29.44 -2.62
C ALA A 76 9.70 29.81 -4.08
N SER A 77 10.16 28.97 -4.99
CA SER A 77 9.72 28.96 -6.40
C SER A 77 8.50 28.04 -6.60
N LEU A 78 8.27 27.16 -5.64
CA LEU A 78 7.18 26.18 -5.64
C LEU A 78 6.74 25.88 -4.21
N VAL A 79 5.42 25.80 -4.00
CA VAL A 79 4.83 25.30 -2.75
C VAL A 79 4.11 23.97 -3.02
N VAL A 80 4.48 22.93 -2.28
CA VAL A 80 3.89 21.60 -2.32
C VAL A 80 3.06 21.40 -1.05
N TYR A 81 1.79 21.01 -1.18
CA TYR A 81 0.93 20.83 -0.01
C TYR A 81 0.36 19.40 0.09
N THR A 82 0.19 18.94 1.34
CA THR A 82 -0.48 17.67 1.64
C THR A 82 -1.98 17.76 1.40
N ALA A 83 -2.62 16.63 1.03
CA ALA A 83 -4.08 16.56 0.90
C ALA A 83 -4.85 16.90 2.21
N ALA A 84 -4.18 16.85 3.36
CA ALA A 84 -4.76 17.25 4.65
C ALA A 84 -4.84 18.79 4.84
N ALA A 85 -4.08 19.57 4.06
CA ALA A 85 -4.10 21.02 4.14
C ALA A 85 -5.36 21.56 3.46
N LYS A 86 -6.14 22.34 4.21
CA LYS A 86 -7.36 22.97 3.70
C LYS A 86 -7.04 24.25 2.93
N ALA A 87 -7.98 24.71 2.10
CA ALA A 87 -7.80 25.91 1.28
C ALA A 87 -7.60 27.21 2.08
N ASP A 88 -8.02 27.23 3.36
CA ASP A 88 -7.85 28.32 4.33
C ASP A 88 -6.55 28.22 5.14
N ASN A 89 -5.68 27.25 4.85
CA ASN A 89 -4.36 27.18 5.48
C ASN A 89 -3.58 28.49 5.23
N PRO A 90 -3.01 29.14 6.26
CA PRO A 90 -2.35 30.45 6.13
C PRO A 90 -1.23 30.47 5.11
N GLU A 91 -0.45 29.38 4.99
CA GLU A 91 0.64 29.29 4.03
C GLU A 91 0.14 29.13 2.59
N ILE A 92 -0.97 28.41 2.38
CA ILE A 92 -1.64 28.32 1.07
C ILE A 92 -2.16 29.71 0.65
N VAL A 93 -2.77 30.44 1.58
CA VAL A 93 -3.27 31.81 1.33
C VAL A 93 -2.10 32.73 0.97
N LEU A 94 -1.04 32.74 1.78
CA LEU A 94 0.15 33.57 1.55
C LEU A 94 0.83 33.29 0.20
N ALA A 95 0.98 32.00 -0.15
CA ALA A 95 1.55 31.60 -1.43
C ALA A 95 0.72 32.09 -2.62
N LYS A 96 -0.63 32.03 -2.51
CA LYS A 96 -1.54 32.58 -3.53
C LYS A 96 -1.42 34.09 -3.65
N GLU A 97 -1.38 34.82 -2.54
CA GLU A 97 -1.22 36.29 -2.52
C GLU A 97 0.09 36.74 -3.19
N LYS A 98 1.15 35.92 -3.03
CA LYS A 98 2.45 36.21 -3.65
C LYS A 98 2.57 35.67 -5.09
N GLY A 99 1.54 35.00 -5.62
CA GLY A 99 1.56 34.40 -6.96
C GLY A 99 2.54 33.24 -7.12
N ILE A 100 2.92 32.59 -6.00
CA ILE A 100 3.81 31.42 -6.04
C ILE A 100 3.01 30.20 -6.50
N ARG A 101 3.61 29.38 -7.37
CA ARG A 101 2.97 28.17 -7.87
C ARG A 101 2.70 27.19 -6.75
N LEU A 102 1.46 26.70 -6.66
CA LEU A 102 0.98 25.72 -5.69
C LEU A 102 0.63 24.43 -6.44
N ILE A 103 1.16 23.30 -5.98
CA ILE A 103 0.80 21.97 -6.48
C ILE A 103 0.59 21.01 -5.32
N ASP A 104 -0.27 20.04 -5.51
CA ASP A 104 -0.44 18.99 -4.50
C ASP A 104 0.66 17.93 -4.57
N ARG A 105 0.74 17.12 -3.52
CA ARG A 105 1.71 16.04 -3.37
C ARG A 105 1.74 15.08 -4.56
N ALA A 106 0.59 14.71 -5.13
CA ALA A 106 0.53 13.73 -6.20
C ALA A 106 1.04 14.31 -7.53
N GLU A 107 0.72 15.58 -7.82
CA GLU A 107 1.27 16.28 -8.97
C GLU A 107 2.79 16.43 -8.87
N PHE A 108 3.30 16.74 -7.66
CA PHE A 108 4.74 16.83 -7.44
C PHE A 108 5.45 15.49 -7.60
N LEU A 109 4.88 14.40 -7.05
CA LEU A 109 5.39 13.04 -7.24
C LEU A 109 5.43 12.67 -8.72
N GLY A 110 4.36 12.98 -9.47
CA GLY A 110 4.32 12.77 -10.91
C GLY A 110 5.43 13.54 -11.64
N ALA A 111 5.69 14.78 -11.26
CA ALA A 111 6.78 15.57 -11.84
C ALA A 111 8.16 14.96 -11.58
N ILE A 112 8.38 14.42 -10.38
CA ILE A 112 9.62 13.68 -10.05
C ILE A 112 9.73 12.42 -10.92
N MET A 113 8.64 11.65 -11.09
CA MET A 113 8.66 10.41 -11.90
C MET A 113 9.16 10.63 -13.33
N LYS A 114 8.89 11.79 -13.93
CA LYS A 114 9.34 12.11 -15.29
C LYS A 114 10.87 12.14 -15.46
N ASN A 115 11.62 12.29 -14.38
CA ASN A 115 13.08 12.31 -14.44
C ASN A 115 13.68 10.90 -14.56
N TYR A 116 12.85 9.84 -14.49
CA TYR A 116 13.31 8.45 -14.50
C TYR A 116 12.90 7.75 -15.79
N LYS A 117 13.84 7.01 -16.38
CA LYS A 117 13.60 6.22 -17.59
C LYS A 117 12.67 5.05 -17.35
N HIS A 118 12.76 4.44 -16.17
CA HIS A 118 11.96 3.29 -15.74
C HIS A 118 11.15 3.69 -14.50
N ALA A 119 9.98 4.25 -14.72
CA ALA A 119 9.07 4.70 -13.66
C ALA A 119 7.88 3.74 -13.53
N VAL A 120 7.81 3.01 -12.42
CA VAL A 120 6.75 2.03 -12.14
C VAL A 120 5.73 2.64 -11.20
N GLY A 121 4.47 2.66 -11.61
CA GLY A 121 3.32 2.93 -10.73
C GLY A 121 2.61 1.61 -10.38
N VAL A 122 2.66 1.20 -9.12
CA VAL A 122 1.98 -0.01 -8.63
C VAL A 122 0.61 0.35 -8.10
N SER A 123 -0.44 0.00 -8.82
CA SER A 123 -1.83 0.29 -8.47
C SER A 123 -2.67 -0.97 -8.26
N GLY A 124 -3.88 -0.77 -7.76
CA GLY A 124 -4.86 -1.81 -7.46
C GLY A 124 -5.50 -1.59 -6.11
N THR A 125 -6.63 -2.18 -5.86
CA THR A 125 -7.30 -2.07 -4.56
C THR A 125 -6.43 -2.69 -3.47
N HIS A 126 -5.88 -3.88 -3.71
CA HIS A 126 -5.06 -4.65 -2.77
C HIS A 126 -3.69 -5.01 -3.36
N GLY A 127 -2.71 -5.30 -2.48
CA GLY A 127 -1.39 -5.81 -2.88
C GLY A 127 -0.36 -4.74 -3.28
N LYS A 128 -0.71 -3.46 -3.37
CA LYS A 128 0.20 -2.36 -3.74
C LYS A 128 1.51 -2.37 -2.95
N THR A 129 1.42 -2.27 -1.62
CA THR A 129 2.58 -2.20 -0.71
C THR A 129 3.47 -3.44 -0.82
N THR A 130 2.86 -4.63 -0.84
CA THR A 130 3.59 -5.90 -0.95
C THR A 130 4.34 -6.01 -2.27
N THR A 131 3.67 -5.69 -3.40
CA THR A 131 4.29 -5.75 -4.72
C THR A 131 5.40 -4.71 -4.88
N THR A 132 5.18 -3.48 -4.38
CA THR A 132 6.21 -2.42 -4.36
C THR A 132 7.42 -2.85 -3.53
N SER A 133 7.19 -3.52 -2.41
CA SER A 133 8.27 -4.05 -1.56
C SER A 133 9.02 -5.21 -2.23
N MET A 134 8.33 -6.14 -2.89
CA MET A 134 8.98 -7.20 -3.67
C MET A 134 9.82 -6.63 -4.82
N LEU A 135 9.32 -5.59 -5.53
CA LEU A 135 10.08 -4.87 -6.53
C LEU A 135 11.34 -4.21 -5.94
N ALA A 136 11.23 -3.60 -4.76
CA ALA A 136 12.38 -3.03 -4.06
C ALA A 136 13.45 -4.09 -3.78
N HIS A 137 13.05 -5.25 -3.26
CA HIS A 137 13.95 -6.38 -2.99
C HIS A 137 14.60 -6.91 -4.27
N ALA A 138 13.82 -7.08 -5.35
CA ALA A 138 14.31 -7.57 -6.63
C ALA A 138 15.33 -6.61 -7.27
N LEU A 139 15.03 -5.30 -7.32
CA LEU A 139 15.90 -4.31 -7.95
C LEU A 139 17.19 -4.06 -7.14
N ILE A 140 17.09 -3.96 -5.82
CA ILE A 140 18.27 -3.82 -4.94
C ILE A 140 19.11 -5.10 -5.01
N GLY A 141 18.47 -6.28 -5.00
CA GLY A 141 19.13 -7.58 -5.15
C GLY A 141 19.85 -7.75 -6.50
N ALA A 142 19.37 -7.06 -7.55
CA ALA A 142 20.02 -6.96 -8.85
C ALA A 142 21.17 -5.93 -8.88
N ASN A 143 21.60 -5.39 -7.73
CA ASN A 143 22.60 -4.33 -7.58
C ASN A 143 22.24 -3.02 -8.32
N LEU A 144 20.96 -2.77 -8.54
CA LEU A 144 20.47 -1.49 -9.00
C LEU A 144 20.29 -0.54 -7.80
N ASP A 145 20.35 0.75 -8.09
CA ASP A 145 20.19 1.80 -7.07
C ASP A 145 18.90 2.60 -7.29
N PRO A 146 17.70 1.95 -7.11
CA PRO A 146 16.42 2.58 -7.43
C PRO A 146 16.01 3.61 -6.38
N THR A 147 15.24 4.62 -6.82
CA THR A 147 14.41 5.43 -5.94
C THR A 147 13.10 4.68 -5.71
N ILE A 148 12.70 4.53 -4.44
CA ILE A 148 11.55 3.71 -4.03
C ILE A 148 10.69 4.51 -3.07
N SER A 149 9.36 4.50 -3.28
CA SER A 149 8.36 5.05 -2.37
C SER A 149 7.29 4.00 -2.08
N VAL A 150 7.29 3.47 -0.86
CA VAL A 150 6.35 2.45 -0.37
C VAL A 150 5.33 3.08 0.57
N GLY A 151 4.11 2.59 0.61
CA GLY A 151 3.06 3.10 1.51
C GLY A 151 3.24 2.68 2.98
N GLY A 152 4.06 1.66 3.25
CA GLY A 152 4.39 1.15 4.58
C GLY A 152 5.89 1.20 4.87
N GLU A 153 6.28 0.85 6.10
CA GLU A 153 7.68 0.72 6.46
C GLU A 153 8.27 -0.58 5.88
N LEU A 154 9.45 -0.48 5.29
CA LEU A 154 10.21 -1.58 4.71
C LEU A 154 11.62 -1.58 5.29
N ASP A 155 11.96 -2.62 6.05
CA ASP A 155 13.25 -2.74 6.74
C ASP A 155 14.45 -2.64 5.79
N LEU A 156 14.33 -3.20 4.59
CA LEU A 156 15.37 -3.16 3.55
C LEU A 156 15.88 -1.74 3.24
N ILE A 157 15.01 -0.75 3.37
CA ILE A 157 15.35 0.65 3.06
C ILE A 157 15.34 1.55 4.30
N GLY A 158 15.09 0.98 5.49
CA GLY A 158 15.05 1.71 6.77
C GLY A 158 13.96 2.76 6.84
N GLY A 159 12.76 2.44 6.31
CA GLY A 159 11.60 3.32 6.28
C GLY A 159 10.72 3.09 5.06
N ASN A 160 10.06 4.16 4.60
CA ASN A 160 9.11 4.08 3.49
C ASN A 160 9.63 4.71 2.19
N ILE A 161 10.80 5.33 2.22
CA ILE A 161 11.42 5.95 1.05
C ILE A 161 12.92 5.67 0.99
N ARG A 162 13.40 5.40 -0.22
CA ARG A 162 14.81 5.31 -0.57
C ARG A 162 15.08 6.19 -1.79
N THR A 163 16.08 7.02 -1.71
CA THR A 163 16.53 7.83 -2.86
C THR A 163 17.76 7.16 -3.46
N GLY A 164 17.60 6.62 -4.65
CA GLY A 164 18.70 6.05 -5.46
C GLY A 164 19.27 7.06 -6.45
N LYS A 165 20.31 6.63 -7.19
CA LYS A 165 20.98 7.45 -8.22
C LYS A 165 20.80 6.90 -9.64
N SER A 166 20.06 5.79 -9.77
CA SER A 166 19.81 5.16 -11.06
C SER A 166 18.52 5.67 -11.70
N ASP A 167 18.29 5.30 -12.95
CA ASP A 167 17.12 5.67 -13.75
C ASP A 167 15.85 4.87 -13.39
N TYR A 168 15.81 4.23 -12.21
CA TYR A 168 14.70 3.39 -11.76
C TYR A 168 13.92 4.06 -10.63
N PHE A 169 12.62 4.16 -10.82
CA PHE A 169 11.69 4.69 -9.82
C PHE A 169 10.51 3.72 -9.63
N VAL A 170 10.21 3.37 -8.40
CA VAL A 170 9.06 2.53 -8.06
C VAL A 170 8.23 3.21 -6.99
N THR A 171 6.94 3.35 -7.22
CA THR A 171 6.02 3.96 -6.25
C THR A 171 4.66 3.27 -6.25
N GLU A 172 4.01 3.30 -5.10
CA GLU A 172 2.59 3.00 -5.05
C GLU A 172 1.78 4.11 -5.74
N ALA A 173 0.78 3.69 -6.49
CA ALA A 173 -0.10 4.54 -7.26
C ALA A 173 -1.54 4.36 -6.76
N CYS A 174 -1.90 5.15 -5.71
CA CYS A 174 -3.20 5.05 -5.06
C CYS A 174 -4.27 5.70 -5.93
N GLU A 175 -5.37 4.98 -6.13
CA GLU A 175 -6.55 5.40 -6.88
C GLU A 175 -7.38 6.47 -6.17
N TYR A 176 -7.29 6.53 -4.84
CA TYR A 176 -8.07 7.47 -4.03
C TYR A 176 -7.91 8.92 -4.49
N THR A 177 -9.03 9.60 -4.68
CA THR A 177 -9.12 10.96 -5.24
C THR A 177 -8.47 11.12 -6.62
N ASN A 178 -8.36 10.03 -7.39
CA ASN A 178 -7.72 10.01 -8.70
C ASN A 178 -6.25 10.50 -8.66
N SER A 179 -5.58 10.36 -7.52
CA SER A 179 -4.20 10.83 -7.31
C SER A 179 -3.23 10.25 -8.31
N PHE A 180 -3.35 8.95 -8.64
CA PHE A 180 -2.48 8.25 -9.58
C PHE A 180 -2.58 8.76 -11.03
N LEU A 181 -3.67 9.43 -11.40
CA LEU A 181 -3.83 10.04 -12.72
C LEU A 181 -2.90 11.24 -12.95
N LYS A 182 -2.25 11.73 -11.90
CA LYS A 182 -1.24 12.79 -11.96
C LYS A 182 0.17 12.25 -12.21
N PHE A 183 0.34 10.93 -12.22
CA PHE A 183 1.62 10.25 -12.38
C PHE A 183 2.03 10.14 -13.87
N TYR A 184 3.28 9.74 -14.09
CA TYR A 184 3.86 9.52 -15.42
C TYR A 184 4.60 8.17 -15.45
N PRO A 185 3.89 7.05 -15.26
CA PRO A 185 4.53 5.75 -15.29
C PRO A 185 4.96 5.38 -16.72
N THR A 186 6.13 4.78 -16.85
CA THR A 186 6.50 4.01 -18.04
C THR A 186 6.03 2.55 -17.91
N ILE A 187 5.74 2.10 -16.69
CA ILE A 187 5.10 0.82 -16.41
C ILE A 187 3.96 1.05 -15.42
N ALA A 188 2.73 0.84 -15.85
CA ALA A 188 1.54 0.83 -15.00
C ALA A 188 1.24 -0.62 -14.59
N LEU A 189 1.41 -0.95 -13.32
CA LEU A 189 1.05 -2.25 -12.79
C LEU A 189 -0.32 -2.17 -12.12
N ILE A 190 -1.24 -3.09 -12.48
CA ILE A 190 -2.58 -3.18 -11.91
C ILE A 190 -2.77 -4.57 -11.30
N THR A 191 -2.90 -4.62 -9.97
CA THR A 191 -3.00 -5.90 -9.24
C THR A 191 -4.42 -6.46 -9.21
N ASN A 192 -5.42 -5.64 -8.95
CA ASN A 192 -6.85 -5.99 -8.90
C ASN A 192 -7.67 -4.71 -8.85
N VAL A 193 -8.98 -4.81 -9.12
CA VAL A 193 -9.91 -3.68 -9.07
C VAL A 193 -11.19 -4.12 -8.39
N GLU A 194 -11.45 -3.60 -7.19
CA GLU A 194 -12.64 -3.87 -6.37
C GLU A 194 -13.26 -2.56 -5.87
N GLU A 195 -14.45 -2.65 -5.30
CA GLU A 195 -15.09 -1.50 -4.67
C GLU A 195 -14.37 -1.11 -3.39
N ASP A 196 -13.77 0.06 -3.40
CA ASP A 196 -13.21 0.75 -2.23
C ASP A 196 -13.35 2.26 -2.42
N HIS A 197 -13.10 3.04 -1.37
CA HIS A 197 -13.18 4.50 -1.42
C HIS A 197 -14.53 5.04 -1.95
N LEU A 198 -15.64 4.42 -1.53
CA LEU A 198 -16.99 4.82 -1.93
C LEU A 198 -17.46 6.16 -1.32
N ASP A 199 -16.63 6.79 -0.51
CA ASP A 199 -16.73 8.19 -0.11
C ASP A 199 -16.32 9.16 -1.23
N PHE A 200 -15.57 8.66 -2.22
CA PHE A 200 -15.11 9.41 -3.37
C PHE A 200 -15.72 8.90 -4.70
N PHE A 201 -15.70 7.58 -4.93
CA PHE A 201 -16.26 6.97 -6.13
C PHE A 201 -17.74 6.62 -5.96
N SER A 202 -18.54 6.79 -7.01
CA SER A 202 -19.96 6.43 -7.01
C SER A 202 -20.23 4.92 -7.13
N GLY A 203 -19.21 4.12 -7.44
CA GLY A 203 -19.26 2.66 -7.57
C GLY A 203 -18.20 2.10 -8.50
N ILE A 204 -18.29 0.78 -8.76
CA ILE A 204 -17.26 0.03 -9.48
C ILE A 204 -16.99 0.54 -10.89
N ASP A 205 -18.01 1.01 -11.60
CA ASP A 205 -17.84 1.48 -12.99
C ASP A 205 -16.97 2.75 -13.07
N GLU A 206 -17.10 3.66 -12.09
CA GLU A 206 -16.25 4.84 -12.01
C GLU A 206 -14.80 4.46 -11.63
N ILE A 207 -14.63 3.48 -10.74
CA ILE A 207 -13.30 2.94 -10.39
C ILE A 207 -12.66 2.33 -11.63
N ILE A 208 -13.37 1.48 -12.38
CA ILE A 208 -12.88 0.88 -13.65
C ILE A 208 -12.46 1.97 -14.64
N ALA A 209 -13.29 3.01 -14.82
CA ALA A 209 -12.96 4.12 -15.71
C ALA A 209 -11.71 4.88 -15.27
N SER A 210 -11.50 5.05 -13.96
CA SER A 210 -10.29 5.67 -13.40
C SER A 210 -9.05 4.81 -13.64
N PHE A 211 -9.10 3.49 -13.38
CA PHE A 211 -8.01 2.57 -13.67
C PHE A 211 -7.69 2.48 -15.17
N ARG A 212 -8.70 2.56 -16.05
CA ARG A 212 -8.49 2.65 -17.49
C ARG A 212 -7.67 3.91 -17.85
N GLN A 213 -8.03 5.08 -17.30
CA GLN A 213 -7.25 6.29 -17.51
C GLN A 213 -5.81 6.13 -17.01
N PHE A 214 -5.60 5.46 -15.88
CA PHE A 214 -4.25 5.18 -15.37
C PHE A 214 -3.45 4.28 -16.32
N ALA A 215 -4.06 3.21 -16.85
CA ALA A 215 -3.42 2.35 -17.86
C ALA A 215 -2.99 3.17 -19.10
N TYR A 216 -3.84 4.06 -19.57
CA TYR A 216 -3.55 4.92 -20.73
C TYR A 216 -2.47 5.99 -20.50
N LEU A 217 -2.00 6.20 -19.27
CA LEU A 217 -0.83 7.05 -19.01
C LEU A 217 0.46 6.47 -19.63
N THR A 218 0.49 5.15 -19.90
CA THR A 218 1.64 4.46 -20.52
C THR A 218 1.59 4.44 -22.05
N LYS A 219 0.49 4.93 -22.66
CA LYS A 219 0.32 4.91 -24.10
C LYS A 219 1.52 5.55 -24.81
N ASP A 220 1.97 4.88 -25.87
CA ASP A 220 3.09 5.29 -26.72
C ASP A 220 4.49 5.34 -26.04
N ILE A 221 4.56 5.15 -24.72
CA ILE A 221 5.82 5.29 -23.95
C ILE A 221 6.20 4.07 -23.12
N GLY A 222 5.29 3.11 -22.90
CA GLY A 222 5.56 2.04 -21.95
C GLY A 222 4.63 0.85 -22.03
N TYR A 223 4.41 0.22 -20.87
CA TYR A 223 3.69 -1.05 -20.73
C TYR A 223 2.66 -0.99 -19.61
N VAL A 224 1.59 -1.77 -19.77
CA VAL A 224 0.67 -2.13 -18.68
C VAL A 224 0.97 -3.57 -18.27
N VAL A 225 1.22 -3.80 -16.99
CA VAL A 225 1.31 -5.16 -16.40
C VAL A 225 0.06 -5.37 -15.57
N ALA A 226 -0.77 -6.36 -15.90
CA ALA A 226 -2.09 -6.48 -15.33
C ALA A 226 -2.46 -7.92 -14.94
N MET A 227 -3.18 -8.06 -13.82
CA MET A 227 -3.72 -9.33 -13.34
C MET A 227 -4.91 -9.76 -14.21
N GLY A 228 -4.63 -10.62 -15.19
CA GLY A 228 -5.61 -11.03 -16.20
C GLY A 228 -6.77 -11.89 -15.67
N GLY A 229 -6.63 -12.47 -14.47
CA GLY A 229 -7.68 -13.26 -13.82
C GLY A 229 -8.78 -12.41 -13.14
N ASP A 230 -8.55 -11.13 -12.91
CA ASP A 230 -9.53 -10.23 -12.30
C ASP A 230 -10.53 -9.71 -13.35
N LYS A 231 -11.84 -9.89 -13.07
CA LYS A 231 -12.91 -9.52 -14.01
C LYS A 231 -12.99 -8.01 -14.26
N ASN A 232 -12.69 -7.19 -13.26
CA ASN A 232 -12.75 -5.75 -13.40
C ASN A 232 -11.48 -5.22 -14.07
N VAL A 233 -10.32 -5.84 -13.85
CA VAL A 233 -9.11 -5.57 -14.63
C VAL A 233 -9.32 -5.90 -16.11
N GLN A 234 -10.03 -7.00 -16.44
CA GLN A 234 -10.40 -7.31 -17.82
C GLN A 234 -11.25 -6.19 -18.44
N LYS A 235 -12.22 -5.63 -17.68
CA LYS A 235 -13.01 -4.47 -18.14
C LYS A 235 -12.16 -3.19 -18.29
N VAL A 236 -11.16 -2.98 -17.41
CA VAL A 236 -10.19 -1.88 -17.55
C VAL A 236 -9.47 -1.95 -18.89
N LEU A 237 -9.10 -3.15 -19.33
CA LEU A 237 -8.33 -3.40 -20.55
C LEU A 237 -9.19 -3.68 -21.79
N GLU A 238 -10.51 -3.69 -21.66
CA GLU A 238 -11.41 -3.93 -22.78
C GLU A 238 -11.24 -2.87 -23.88
N ASN A 239 -11.04 -3.33 -25.14
CA ASN A 239 -10.76 -2.48 -26.31
C ASN A 239 -9.52 -1.57 -26.15
N ALA A 240 -8.50 -2.02 -25.40
CA ALA A 240 -7.23 -1.32 -25.20
C ALA A 240 -6.10 -1.88 -26.11
N ASP A 241 -6.43 -2.24 -27.36
CA ASP A 241 -5.51 -2.86 -28.33
C ASP A 241 -4.33 -1.96 -28.72
N ASP A 242 -4.40 -0.67 -28.41
CA ASP A 242 -3.37 0.33 -28.62
C ASP A 242 -2.39 0.48 -27.43
N LEU A 243 -2.52 -0.36 -26.39
CA LEU A 243 -1.59 -0.44 -25.27
C LEU A 243 -0.69 -1.68 -25.37
N ASN A 244 0.55 -1.56 -24.91
CA ASN A 244 1.42 -2.72 -24.71
C ASN A 244 1.08 -3.39 -23.39
N ILE A 245 0.34 -4.50 -23.44
CA ILE A 245 -0.17 -5.18 -22.24
C ILE A 245 0.60 -6.48 -22.03
N ILE A 246 1.00 -6.72 -20.78
CA ILE A 246 1.54 -7.99 -20.28
C ILE A 246 0.62 -8.47 -19.17
N THR A 247 0.12 -9.68 -19.29
CA THR A 247 -0.80 -10.28 -18.34
C THR A 247 -0.10 -11.28 -17.41
N TYR A 248 -0.59 -11.36 -16.17
CA TYR A 248 -0.20 -12.41 -15.25
C TYR A 248 -1.43 -12.97 -14.52
N GLY A 249 -1.32 -14.19 -14.02
CA GLY A 249 -2.43 -14.84 -13.32
C GLY A 249 -2.10 -16.28 -12.97
N MET A 250 -3.07 -17.00 -12.41
CA MET A 250 -2.88 -18.41 -12.00
C MET A 250 -2.99 -19.40 -13.16
N GLU A 251 -3.55 -19.02 -14.29
CA GLU A 251 -3.83 -19.90 -15.43
C GLU A 251 -2.80 -19.74 -16.55
N SER A 252 -2.51 -20.80 -17.28
CA SER A 252 -1.52 -20.84 -18.38
C SER A 252 -1.87 -20.03 -19.62
N LYS A 253 -3.04 -19.41 -19.65
CA LYS A 253 -3.46 -18.50 -20.73
C LYS A 253 -2.83 -17.10 -20.63
N PHE A 254 -2.24 -16.75 -19.47
CA PHE A 254 -1.58 -15.47 -19.24
C PHE A 254 -0.09 -15.53 -19.61
N ASP A 255 0.53 -14.36 -19.85
CA ASP A 255 1.96 -14.30 -20.21
C ASP A 255 2.85 -14.82 -19.10
N TYR A 256 2.51 -14.54 -17.83
CA TYR A 256 3.20 -15.05 -16.64
C TYR A 256 2.21 -15.83 -15.77
N TYR A 257 2.57 -17.07 -15.40
CA TYR A 257 1.76 -17.92 -14.55
C TYR A 257 2.62 -18.90 -13.75
N PRO A 258 2.10 -19.45 -12.61
CA PRO A 258 2.85 -20.41 -11.81
C PRO A 258 2.57 -21.84 -12.25
N GLU A 259 3.57 -22.72 -12.16
CA GLU A 259 3.42 -24.17 -12.21
C GLU A 259 4.11 -24.82 -11.01
N ASN A 260 3.79 -26.09 -10.74
CA ASN A 260 4.43 -26.90 -9.69
C ASN A 260 4.43 -26.23 -8.31
N ILE A 261 3.26 -25.68 -7.92
CA ILE A 261 3.09 -25.02 -6.62
C ILE A 261 3.14 -26.05 -5.52
N VAL A 262 4.05 -25.86 -4.56
CA VAL A 262 4.21 -26.69 -3.36
C VAL A 262 4.26 -25.79 -2.14
N TYR A 263 3.54 -26.14 -1.09
CA TYR A 263 3.56 -25.40 0.19
C TYR A 263 4.44 -26.12 1.21
N HIS A 264 5.37 -25.40 1.80
CA HIS A 264 6.22 -25.86 2.90
C HIS A 264 5.88 -25.04 4.14
N ALA A 265 5.20 -25.66 5.11
CA ALA A 265 4.71 -25.00 6.33
C ALA A 265 4.00 -23.66 6.02
N GLY A 266 3.07 -23.67 5.04
CA GLY A 266 2.28 -22.51 4.64
C GLY A 266 2.93 -21.59 3.59
N PHE A 267 4.23 -21.69 3.32
CA PHE A 267 4.93 -20.84 2.36
C PHE A 267 5.00 -21.49 0.98
N PRO A 268 4.59 -20.81 -0.11
CA PRO A 268 4.58 -21.38 -1.45
C PRO A 268 5.97 -21.36 -2.11
N SER A 269 6.22 -22.41 -2.88
CA SER A 269 7.35 -22.49 -3.83
C SER A 269 6.80 -22.98 -5.17
N PHE A 270 7.19 -22.34 -6.27
CA PHE A 270 6.61 -22.61 -7.59
C PHE A 270 7.57 -22.22 -8.71
N ASP A 271 7.34 -22.80 -9.87
CA ASP A 271 8.00 -22.43 -11.11
C ASP A 271 7.25 -21.24 -11.75
N VAL A 272 7.98 -20.21 -12.18
CA VAL A 272 7.41 -19.10 -12.95
C VAL A 272 7.53 -19.46 -14.42
N MET A 273 6.39 -19.49 -15.09
CA MET A 273 6.28 -19.70 -16.53
C MET A 273 6.09 -18.36 -17.24
N LYS A 274 6.74 -18.19 -18.39
CA LYS A 274 6.53 -17.07 -19.30
C LYS A 274 6.27 -17.61 -20.69
N ASN A 275 5.08 -17.35 -21.24
CA ASN A 275 4.68 -17.82 -22.58
C ASN A 275 4.94 -19.33 -22.80
N GLY A 276 4.71 -20.17 -21.78
CA GLY A 276 4.90 -21.62 -21.85
C GLY A 276 6.31 -22.11 -21.50
N GLU A 277 7.27 -21.22 -21.25
CA GLU A 277 8.63 -21.58 -20.87
C GLU A 277 8.90 -21.26 -19.39
N LYS A 278 9.58 -22.16 -18.68
CA LYS A 278 10.03 -21.90 -17.31
C LYS A 278 11.18 -20.89 -17.34
N VAL A 279 11.01 -19.77 -16.62
CA VAL A 279 12.02 -18.70 -16.55
C VAL A 279 12.76 -18.64 -15.22
N CYS A 280 12.13 -19.07 -14.11
CA CYS A 280 12.79 -19.19 -12.80
C CYS A 280 11.96 -20.07 -11.86
N ARG A 281 12.47 -20.29 -10.63
CA ARG A 281 11.72 -20.84 -9.50
C ARG A 281 11.78 -19.86 -8.35
N ILE A 282 10.66 -19.65 -7.66
CA ILE A 282 10.56 -18.78 -6.49
C ILE A 282 10.19 -19.60 -5.26
N LYS A 283 10.81 -19.26 -4.12
CA LYS A 283 10.40 -19.68 -2.78
C LYS A 283 10.02 -18.44 -1.99
N LEU A 284 8.73 -18.27 -1.69
CA LEU A 284 8.28 -17.12 -0.91
C LEU A 284 8.48 -17.35 0.59
N ASN A 285 8.85 -16.28 1.29
CA ASN A 285 8.86 -16.21 2.74
C ASN A 285 7.62 -15.45 3.30
N VAL A 286 6.61 -15.27 2.44
CA VAL A 286 5.29 -14.73 2.78
C VAL A 286 4.22 -15.70 2.28
N PRO A 287 3.15 -15.96 3.04
CA PRO A 287 2.14 -16.96 2.66
C PRO A 287 1.08 -16.38 1.73
N GLY A 288 0.25 -17.25 1.17
CA GLY A 288 -0.96 -16.93 0.43
C GLY A 288 -0.79 -16.88 -1.09
N GLU A 289 -1.84 -17.27 -1.81
CA GLU A 289 -1.87 -17.26 -3.29
C GLU A 289 -1.74 -15.85 -3.87
N HIS A 290 -2.29 -14.84 -3.17
CA HIS A 290 -2.13 -13.45 -3.57
C HIS A 290 -0.66 -13.02 -3.63
N ASN A 291 0.23 -13.61 -2.82
CA ASN A 291 1.66 -13.34 -2.88
C ASN A 291 2.36 -14.08 -4.02
N ILE A 292 1.81 -15.21 -4.49
CA ILE A 292 2.23 -15.81 -5.77
C ILE A 292 1.96 -14.80 -6.89
N LEU A 293 0.75 -14.24 -6.97
CA LEU A 293 0.37 -13.23 -7.97
C LEU A 293 1.24 -11.97 -7.88
N ASN A 294 1.47 -11.44 -6.68
CA ASN A 294 2.33 -10.28 -6.46
C ASN A 294 3.77 -10.52 -6.96
N SER A 295 4.30 -11.74 -6.76
CA SER A 295 5.64 -12.10 -7.21
C SER A 295 5.72 -12.30 -8.73
N LEU A 296 4.69 -12.86 -9.37
CA LEU A 296 4.59 -12.94 -10.84
C LEU A 296 4.59 -11.54 -11.47
N ALA A 297 3.80 -10.62 -10.91
CA ALA A 297 3.80 -9.21 -11.32
C ALA A 297 5.18 -8.57 -11.17
N THR A 298 5.86 -8.86 -10.06
CA THR A 298 7.22 -8.38 -9.81
C THR A 298 8.21 -8.88 -10.86
N VAL A 299 8.19 -10.18 -11.19
CA VAL A 299 9.06 -10.75 -12.23
C VAL A 299 8.76 -10.14 -13.60
N ALA A 300 7.48 -9.96 -13.95
CA ALA A 300 7.08 -9.34 -15.22
C ALA A 300 7.63 -7.91 -15.35
N VAL A 301 7.47 -7.08 -14.30
CA VAL A 301 8.02 -5.72 -14.26
C VAL A 301 9.55 -5.73 -14.32
N CYS A 302 10.22 -6.58 -13.55
CA CYS A 302 11.68 -6.71 -13.56
C CYS A 302 12.22 -7.04 -14.95
N ASN A 303 11.57 -7.96 -15.66
CA ASN A 303 11.96 -8.30 -17.04
C ASN A 303 11.84 -7.11 -18.00
N LEU A 304 10.78 -6.29 -17.87
CA LEU A 304 10.64 -5.05 -18.65
C LEU A 304 11.72 -4.01 -18.32
N MET A 305 12.23 -4.04 -17.10
CA MET A 305 13.31 -3.16 -16.63
C MET A 305 14.71 -3.69 -16.93
N GLY A 306 14.81 -4.83 -17.62
CA GLY A 306 16.08 -5.45 -18.03
C GLY A 306 16.73 -6.32 -16.94
N VAL A 307 16.01 -6.66 -15.88
CA VAL A 307 16.44 -7.63 -14.86
C VAL A 307 15.94 -9.02 -15.22
N ASP A 308 16.83 -9.99 -15.33
CA ASP A 308 16.45 -11.38 -15.63
C ASP A 308 15.64 -12.02 -14.50
N ALA A 309 14.83 -13.03 -14.85
CA ALA A 309 13.88 -13.65 -13.93
C ALA A 309 14.54 -14.34 -12.72
N GLU A 310 15.71 -14.98 -12.92
CA GLU A 310 16.44 -15.65 -11.85
C GLU A 310 16.99 -14.64 -10.82
N THR A 311 17.51 -13.51 -11.29
CA THR A 311 17.97 -12.42 -10.43
C THR A 311 16.80 -11.79 -9.67
N ALA A 312 15.67 -11.54 -10.33
CA ALA A 312 14.45 -11.05 -9.69
C ALA A 312 13.95 -12.03 -8.61
N ALA A 313 13.92 -13.34 -8.91
CA ALA A 313 13.51 -14.38 -7.98
C ALA A 313 14.37 -14.41 -6.71
N LYS A 314 15.69 -14.33 -6.84
CA LYS A 314 16.62 -14.25 -5.69
C LYS A 314 16.36 -13.04 -4.82
N GLY A 315 16.05 -11.89 -5.42
CA GLY A 315 15.67 -10.70 -4.67
C GLY A 315 14.33 -10.89 -3.94
N ILE A 316 13.30 -11.42 -4.62
CA ILE A 316 11.99 -11.69 -4.03
C ILE A 316 12.10 -12.67 -2.84
N GLU A 317 12.95 -13.69 -2.91
CA GLU A 317 13.19 -14.65 -1.83
C GLU A 317 13.75 -14.00 -0.55
N THR A 318 14.34 -12.80 -0.63
CA THR A 318 14.78 -12.05 0.56
C THR A 318 13.66 -11.30 1.26
N PHE A 319 12.50 -11.13 0.61
CA PHE A 319 11.33 -10.45 1.17
C PHE A 319 10.65 -11.30 2.23
N LYS A 320 10.53 -10.78 3.45
CA LYS A 320 9.94 -11.48 4.62
C LYS A 320 8.59 -10.88 5.05
N GLY A 321 8.00 -10.02 4.24
CA GLY A 321 6.81 -9.25 4.55
C GLY A 321 7.10 -7.78 4.87
N THR A 322 6.05 -7.01 4.99
CA THR A 322 6.04 -5.64 5.52
C THR A 322 5.35 -5.63 6.87
N HIS A 323 5.62 -4.62 7.69
CA HIS A 323 4.92 -4.47 8.96
C HIS A 323 3.40 -4.52 8.77
N ARG A 324 2.73 -5.21 9.67
CA ARG A 324 1.28 -5.42 9.65
C ARG A 324 0.75 -6.16 8.40
N ARG A 325 1.54 -7.02 7.74
CA ARG A 325 1.10 -7.90 6.64
C ARG A 325 1.51 -9.34 6.94
N PHE A 326 0.62 -10.11 7.56
CA PHE A 326 0.87 -11.46 8.10
C PHE A 326 2.13 -11.48 8.99
N GLU A 327 2.30 -10.44 9.79
CA GLU A 327 3.50 -10.21 10.59
C GLU A 327 3.44 -11.02 11.90
N LYS A 328 4.37 -11.95 12.09
CA LYS A 328 4.52 -12.64 13.37
C LYS A 328 4.98 -11.68 14.45
N LYS A 329 4.17 -11.53 15.51
CA LYS A 329 4.47 -10.65 16.66
C LYS A 329 5.13 -11.39 17.82
N GLY A 330 4.89 -12.70 17.98
CA GLY A 330 5.40 -13.51 19.08
C GLY A 330 4.50 -14.70 19.37
N PHE A 331 4.37 -15.04 20.63
CA PHE A 331 3.56 -16.16 21.08
C PHE A 331 2.63 -15.77 22.25
N LEU A 332 1.53 -16.53 22.39
CA LEU A 332 0.61 -16.51 23.51
C LEU A 332 0.30 -17.94 23.93
N ASN A 333 0.69 -18.39 25.13
CA ASN A 333 0.49 -19.76 25.59
C ASN A 333 0.98 -20.85 24.59
N GLY A 334 2.03 -20.57 23.80
CA GLY A 334 2.52 -21.44 22.73
C GLY A 334 1.79 -21.33 21.39
N ALA A 335 0.74 -20.53 21.27
CA ALA A 335 0.10 -20.15 20.02
C ALA A 335 0.88 -19.03 19.31
N VAL A 336 0.93 -19.05 17.98
CA VAL A 336 1.57 -17.98 17.20
C VAL A 336 0.63 -16.78 17.11
N VAL A 337 1.12 -15.58 17.44
CA VAL A 337 0.40 -14.31 17.30
C VAL A 337 0.86 -13.60 16.03
N ILE A 338 -0.10 -13.25 15.18
CA ILE A 338 0.11 -12.61 13.86
C ILE A 338 -0.70 -11.31 13.81
N ASP A 339 -0.08 -10.22 13.34
CA ASP A 339 -0.77 -8.98 13.05
C ASP A 339 -0.97 -8.81 11.53
N ASP A 340 -2.17 -8.40 11.13
CA ASP A 340 -2.48 -8.14 9.72
C ASP A 340 -3.31 -6.87 9.56
N TYR A 341 -2.96 -6.06 8.57
CA TYR A 341 -3.64 -4.80 8.24
C TYR A 341 -4.96 -5.00 7.48
N ALA A 342 -5.31 -6.26 7.14
CA ALA A 342 -6.51 -6.59 6.39
C ALA A 342 -7.76 -5.95 7.02
N HIS A 343 -8.49 -5.20 6.23
CA HIS A 343 -9.67 -4.43 6.64
C HIS A 343 -10.77 -4.42 5.58
N HIS A 344 -10.52 -5.03 4.42
CA HIS A 344 -11.49 -5.29 3.38
C HIS A 344 -11.87 -6.77 3.39
N PRO A 345 -13.14 -7.17 3.11
CA PRO A 345 -13.54 -8.58 3.12
C PRO A 345 -12.66 -9.52 2.29
N THR A 346 -12.22 -9.09 1.12
CA THR A 346 -11.31 -9.85 0.26
C THR A 346 -9.94 -10.09 0.91
N GLU A 347 -9.38 -9.09 1.59
CA GLU A 347 -8.10 -9.22 2.31
C GLU A 347 -8.24 -10.18 3.50
N ILE A 348 -9.34 -10.07 4.26
CA ILE A 348 -9.64 -10.93 5.40
C ILE A 348 -9.69 -12.40 4.96
N LYS A 349 -10.47 -12.70 3.91
CA LYS A 349 -10.56 -14.03 3.32
C LYS A 349 -9.19 -14.55 2.90
N ALA A 350 -8.41 -13.74 2.21
CA ALA A 350 -7.09 -14.13 1.72
C ALA A 350 -6.13 -14.45 2.87
N THR A 351 -6.14 -13.65 3.95
CA THR A 351 -5.28 -13.85 5.12
C THR A 351 -5.70 -15.10 5.90
N LEU A 352 -6.98 -15.28 6.18
CA LEU A 352 -7.49 -16.45 6.91
C LEU A 352 -7.30 -17.74 6.09
N HIS A 353 -7.54 -17.69 4.78
CA HIS A 353 -7.27 -18.82 3.89
C HIS A 353 -5.78 -19.21 3.86
N ALA A 354 -4.89 -18.22 3.87
CA ALA A 354 -3.46 -18.49 3.96
C ALA A 354 -3.09 -19.20 5.27
N ALA A 355 -3.75 -18.88 6.38
CA ALA A 355 -3.54 -19.54 7.66
C ALA A 355 -3.87 -21.03 7.62
N GLN A 356 -4.86 -21.46 6.83
CA GLN A 356 -5.24 -22.87 6.66
C GLN A 356 -4.12 -23.74 6.06
N LYS A 357 -3.10 -23.14 5.45
CA LYS A 357 -1.94 -23.87 4.92
C LYS A 357 -0.85 -24.15 5.96
N PHE A 358 -0.99 -23.59 7.17
CA PHE A 358 -0.07 -23.84 8.29
C PHE A 358 -0.60 -24.97 9.18
N PRO A 359 0.28 -25.76 9.83
CA PRO A 359 -0.15 -26.63 10.90
C PRO A 359 -0.75 -25.80 12.05
N HIS A 360 -1.99 -26.08 12.42
CA HIS A 360 -2.67 -25.39 13.53
C HIS A 360 -3.78 -26.26 14.11
N ASN A 361 -4.20 -25.91 15.34
CA ASN A 361 -5.36 -26.51 15.99
C ASN A 361 -6.62 -25.65 15.72
N LYS A 362 -6.57 -24.35 16.10
CA LYS A 362 -7.62 -23.38 15.86
C LYS A 362 -7.05 -22.08 15.32
N VAL A 363 -7.83 -21.39 14.48
CA VAL A 363 -7.59 -20.01 14.04
C VAL A 363 -8.50 -19.07 14.81
N TRP A 364 -7.88 -18.22 15.63
CA TRP A 364 -8.52 -17.12 16.35
C TRP A 364 -8.33 -15.84 15.55
N CYS A 365 -9.41 -15.07 15.33
CA CYS A 365 -9.33 -13.77 14.69
C CYS A 365 -9.92 -12.69 15.59
N VAL A 366 -9.12 -11.71 15.98
CA VAL A 366 -9.60 -10.47 16.60
C VAL A 366 -9.66 -9.42 15.52
N PHE A 367 -10.88 -9.01 15.15
CA PHE A 367 -11.09 -8.09 14.03
C PHE A 367 -11.64 -6.74 14.50
N GLN A 368 -11.00 -5.66 14.06
CA GLN A 368 -11.46 -4.29 14.21
C GLN A 368 -11.96 -3.75 12.88
N PRO A 369 -13.29 -3.56 12.67
CA PRO A 369 -13.80 -2.92 11.47
C PRO A 369 -13.27 -1.48 11.35
N HIS A 370 -12.99 -1.04 10.11
CA HIS A 370 -12.44 0.29 9.84
C HIS A 370 -13.47 1.12 9.08
N THR A 371 -13.92 2.22 9.69
CA THR A 371 -14.96 3.19 9.32
C THR A 371 -16.39 2.61 9.32
N PHE A 372 -17.34 3.45 9.69
CA PHE A 372 -18.77 3.08 9.70
C PHE A 372 -19.30 2.92 8.27
N SER A 373 -18.88 3.79 7.35
CA SER A 373 -19.31 3.78 5.96
C SER A 373 -18.92 2.46 5.27
N ARG A 374 -17.66 2.04 5.35
CA ARG A 374 -17.18 0.78 4.76
C ARG A 374 -17.89 -0.41 5.38
N THR A 375 -17.97 -0.47 6.71
CA THR A 375 -18.61 -1.57 7.42
C THR A 375 -20.07 -1.75 7.00
N ARG A 376 -20.80 -0.65 6.84
CA ARG A 376 -22.19 -0.66 6.39
C ARG A 376 -22.32 -1.07 4.92
N THR A 377 -21.50 -0.49 4.05
CA THR A 377 -21.61 -0.72 2.60
C THR A 377 -21.26 -2.16 2.21
N LEU A 378 -20.24 -2.74 2.86
CA LEU A 378 -19.76 -4.10 2.61
C LEU A 378 -20.26 -5.11 3.65
N TRP A 379 -21.43 -4.87 4.26
CA TRP A 379 -21.94 -5.68 5.35
C TRP A 379 -22.06 -7.17 5.01
N ASP A 380 -22.69 -7.47 3.89
CA ASP A 380 -22.92 -8.86 3.45
C ASP A 380 -21.59 -9.57 3.10
N GLU A 381 -20.64 -8.84 2.53
CA GLU A 381 -19.29 -9.32 2.24
C GLU A 381 -18.52 -9.61 3.54
N PHE A 382 -18.64 -8.75 4.56
CA PHE A 382 -18.05 -8.99 5.88
C PHE A 382 -18.67 -10.20 6.56
N VAL A 383 -20.00 -10.39 6.47
CA VAL A 383 -20.66 -11.57 7.02
C VAL A 383 -20.06 -12.86 6.46
N GLY A 384 -19.63 -12.87 5.19
CA GLY A 384 -19.01 -14.02 4.55
C GLY A 384 -17.46 -14.02 4.54
N ALA A 385 -16.80 -13.16 5.32
CA ALA A 385 -15.34 -13.01 5.22
C ALA A 385 -14.54 -13.89 6.20
N PHE A 386 -15.19 -14.49 7.19
CA PHE A 386 -14.55 -15.16 8.33
C PHE A 386 -14.76 -16.69 8.35
N ASP A 387 -15.19 -17.30 7.25
CA ASP A 387 -15.50 -18.73 7.17
C ASP A 387 -14.29 -19.64 7.54
N ASP A 388 -13.05 -19.14 7.35
CA ASP A 388 -11.81 -19.84 7.71
C ASP A 388 -11.32 -19.52 9.16
N ALA A 389 -12.10 -18.83 9.99
CA ALA A 389 -11.81 -18.62 11.40
C ALA A 389 -12.66 -19.56 12.28
N ASP A 390 -12.04 -20.26 13.25
CA ASP A 390 -12.77 -21.07 14.23
C ASP A 390 -13.41 -20.20 15.32
N GLU A 391 -12.70 -19.15 15.72
CA GLU A 391 -13.11 -18.23 16.79
C GLU A 391 -12.92 -16.78 16.30
N LEU A 392 -13.97 -15.99 16.34
CA LEU A 392 -13.94 -14.58 15.93
C LEU A 392 -14.35 -13.66 17.08
N ILE A 393 -13.53 -12.66 17.35
CA ILE A 393 -13.83 -11.58 18.27
C ILE A 393 -13.88 -10.28 17.47
N LEU A 394 -15.05 -9.65 17.38
CA LEU A 394 -15.17 -8.29 16.87
C LEU A 394 -14.99 -7.30 18.02
N THR A 395 -14.31 -6.19 17.75
CA THR A 395 -14.22 -5.07 18.68
C THR A 395 -14.88 -3.82 18.07
N HIS A 396 -14.82 -2.68 18.77
CA HIS A 396 -15.39 -1.43 18.30
C HIS A 396 -14.88 -1.02 16.92
N ILE A 397 -15.71 -0.31 16.16
CA ILE A 397 -15.32 0.22 14.85
C ILE A 397 -14.30 1.36 15.05
N TYR A 398 -13.17 1.27 14.36
CA TYR A 398 -12.23 2.38 14.27
C TYR A 398 -12.78 3.46 13.33
N ALA A 399 -13.26 4.55 13.92
CA ALA A 399 -13.98 5.59 13.18
C ALA A 399 -13.12 6.40 12.21
N ALA A 400 -11.80 6.45 12.41
CA ALA A 400 -10.88 7.31 11.66
C ALA A 400 -11.33 8.79 11.68
N ARG A 401 -11.89 9.28 10.57
CA ARG A 401 -12.40 10.67 10.45
C ARG A 401 -13.93 10.76 10.50
N GLU A 402 -14.61 9.63 10.60
CA GLU A 402 -16.06 9.57 10.60
C GLU A 402 -16.64 9.78 11.99
N LYS A 403 -17.90 10.22 12.04
CA LYS A 403 -18.71 10.20 13.24
C LYS A 403 -19.60 8.96 13.20
N PHE A 404 -20.01 8.48 14.38
CA PHE A 404 -20.96 7.39 14.47
C PHE A 404 -22.24 7.70 13.68
N ASP A 405 -22.63 6.81 12.80
CA ASP A 405 -23.76 6.98 11.88
C ASP A 405 -25.13 6.67 12.52
N GLY A 406 -25.14 6.25 13.80
CA GLY A 406 -26.34 5.91 14.57
C GLY A 406 -26.88 4.50 14.36
N VAL A 407 -26.38 3.76 13.38
CA VAL A 407 -26.95 2.45 12.96
C VAL A 407 -25.95 1.31 12.87
N THR A 408 -24.72 1.57 12.42
CA THR A 408 -23.71 0.53 12.21
C THR A 408 -23.06 0.09 13.52
N LYS A 409 -23.40 -1.11 13.97
CA LYS A 409 -22.93 -1.68 15.24
C LYS A 409 -22.18 -2.98 15.03
N PRO A 410 -20.96 -3.13 15.53
CA PRO A 410 -20.18 -4.34 15.36
C PRO A 410 -20.79 -5.56 16.07
N GLU A 411 -21.60 -5.34 17.13
CA GLU A 411 -22.34 -6.41 17.79
C GLU A 411 -23.31 -7.10 16.84
N ASN A 412 -24.02 -6.32 16.02
CA ASN A 412 -24.96 -6.88 15.05
C ASN A 412 -24.21 -7.65 13.94
N LEU A 413 -23.04 -7.16 13.54
CA LEU A 413 -22.19 -7.87 12.58
C LEU A 413 -21.73 -9.21 13.15
N ALA A 414 -21.32 -9.26 14.42
CA ALA A 414 -20.94 -10.50 15.08
C ALA A 414 -22.11 -11.51 15.12
N GLU A 415 -23.33 -11.03 15.38
CA GLU A 415 -24.52 -11.89 15.39
C GLU A 415 -24.83 -12.46 14.00
N ASP A 416 -24.71 -11.65 12.93
CA ASP A 416 -24.97 -12.10 11.57
C ASP A 416 -23.90 -13.10 11.08
N ILE A 417 -22.63 -12.87 11.43
CA ILE A 417 -21.54 -13.82 11.16
C ILE A 417 -21.79 -15.14 11.93
N LYS A 418 -22.23 -15.06 13.19
CA LYS A 418 -22.54 -16.25 13.99
C LYS A 418 -23.67 -17.10 13.40
N LYS A 419 -24.69 -16.47 12.79
CA LYS A 419 -25.77 -17.18 12.07
C LYS A 419 -25.24 -17.99 10.88
N ARG A 420 -24.08 -17.61 10.33
CA ARG A 420 -23.41 -18.31 9.25
C ARG A 420 -22.58 -19.52 9.72
N GLY A 421 -22.35 -19.66 11.01
CA GLY A 421 -21.70 -20.82 11.61
C GLY A 421 -20.31 -20.56 12.20
N VAL A 422 -19.76 -19.36 12.09
CA VAL A 422 -18.52 -18.95 12.76
C VAL A 422 -18.81 -18.67 14.24
N ASN A 423 -17.96 -19.11 15.17
CA ASN A 423 -18.11 -18.79 16.58
C ASN A 423 -17.71 -17.32 16.85
N ALA A 424 -18.61 -16.40 16.55
CA ALA A 424 -18.37 -14.96 16.62
C ALA A 424 -18.96 -14.35 17.91
N GLN A 425 -18.22 -13.40 18.49
CA GLN A 425 -18.66 -12.58 19.63
C GLN A 425 -18.12 -11.16 19.53
N TYR A 426 -18.77 -10.23 20.23
CA TYR A 426 -18.30 -8.86 20.39
C TYR A 426 -17.70 -8.64 21.76
N ILE A 427 -16.51 -8.05 21.82
CA ILE A 427 -15.87 -7.57 23.06
C ILE A 427 -15.29 -6.19 22.80
N ASP A 428 -15.71 -5.18 23.54
CA ASP A 428 -15.39 -3.78 23.28
C ASP A 428 -13.93 -3.43 23.59
N LYS A 429 -13.46 -3.75 24.81
CA LYS A 429 -12.18 -3.29 25.32
C LYS A 429 -11.03 -4.25 25.01
N PHE A 430 -9.89 -3.72 24.63
CA PHE A 430 -8.70 -4.52 24.33
C PHE A 430 -8.18 -5.31 25.53
N GLU A 431 -8.33 -4.76 26.74
CA GLU A 431 -7.96 -5.45 27.98
C GLU A 431 -8.80 -6.71 28.19
N ASP A 432 -10.13 -6.60 27.99
CA ASP A 432 -11.05 -7.72 28.13
C ASP A 432 -10.81 -8.79 27.06
N ILE A 433 -10.48 -8.37 25.82
CA ILE A 433 -10.07 -9.27 24.74
C ILE A 433 -8.78 -10.01 25.14
N ALA A 434 -7.80 -9.30 25.66
CA ALA A 434 -6.52 -9.88 26.07
C ALA A 434 -6.71 -10.92 27.19
N GLU A 435 -7.53 -10.64 28.20
CA GLU A 435 -7.86 -11.59 29.25
C GLU A 435 -8.58 -12.82 28.71
N PHE A 436 -9.54 -12.61 27.81
CA PHE A 436 -10.26 -13.70 27.15
C PHE A 436 -9.34 -14.61 26.36
N LEU A 437 -8.43 -14.05 25.55
CA LEU A 437 -7.45 -14.81 24.77
C LEU A 437 -6.49 -15.58 25.67
N LYS A 438 -5.92 -14.95 26.72
CA LYS A 438 -5.01 -15.60 27.69
C LYS A 438 -5.64 -16.82 28.35
N LYS A 439 -6.96 -16.81 28.56
CA LYS A 439 -7.69 -17.90 29.20
C LYS A 439 -8.03 -19.05 28.25
N ASN A 440 -8.26 -18.77 26.96
CA ASN A 440 -8.87 -19.73 26.04
C ASN A 440 -7.93 -20.26 24.97
N VAL A 441 -6.92 -19.47 24.55
CA VAL A 441 -5.93 -19.83 23.52
C VAL A 441 -4.98 -20.90 24.05
N LYS A 442 -4.64 -21.87 23.21
CA LYS A 442 -3.80 -23.01 23.56
C LYS A 442 -2.61 -23.14 22.59
N GLU A 443 -1.63 -23.92 23.02
CA GLU A 443 -0.51 -24.30 22.19
C GLU A 443 -0.97 -24.92 20.86
N GLY A 444 -0.35 -24.51 19.75
CA GLY A 444 -0.70 -24.93 18.41
C GLY A 444 -1.86 -24.17 17.75
N ASP A 445 -2.47 -23.20 18.45
CA ASP A 445 -3.42 -22.27 17.83
C ASP A 445 -2.66 -21.16 17.06
N ILE A 446 -3.38 -20.46 16.16
CA ILE A 446 -2.97 -19.21 15.53
C ILE A 446 -3.90 -18.11 16.00
N VAL A 447 -3.34 -16.95 16.40
CA VAL A 447 -4.12 -15.78 16.82
C VAL A 447 -3.81 -14.61 15.88
N PHE A 448 -4.83 -14.10 15.22
CA PHE A 448 -4.74 -12.87 14.43
C PHE A 448 -5.24 -11.66 15.19
N THR A 449 -4.48 -10.54 15.14
CA THR A 449 -5.01 -9.19 15.35
C THR A 449 -5.13 -8.53 13.99
N MET A 450 -6.36 -8.24 13.56
CA MET A 450 -6.66 -7.89 12.17
C MET A 450 -7.44 -6.58 12.08
N GLY A 451 -6.95 -5.65 11.23
CA GLY A 451 -7.61 -4.37 10.97
C GLY A 451 -6.64 -3.22 10.72
N ALA A 452 -7.12 -2.15 10.06
CA ALA A 452 -6.32 -0.96 9.73
C ALA A 452 -6.19 0.04 10.90
N GLY A 453 -6.96 -0.16 11.98
CA GLY A 453 -6.97 0.70 13.16
C GLY A 453 -5.89 0.36 14.20
N ASP A 454 -6.26 0.53 15.45
CA ASP A 454 -5.36 0.38 16.61
C ASP A 454 -5.43 -1.00 17.29
N VAL A 455 -6.14 -1.97 16.70
CA VAL A 455 -6.24 -3.37 17.17
C VAL A 455 -4.85 -4.01 17.39
N VAL A 456 -3.85 -3.58 16.65
CA VAL A 456 -2.43 -3.97 16.80
C VAL A 456 -1.92 -3.78 18.24
N ASN A 457 -2.51 -2.85 19.01
CA ASN A 457 -2.12 -2.60 20.40
C ASN A 457 -2.46 -3.78 21.33
N ILE A 458 -3.40 -4.65 20.97
CA ILE A 458 -3.69 -5.88 21.72
C ILE A 458 -2.43 -6.75 21.82
N ASN A 459 -1.57 -6.76 20.81
CA ASN A 459 -0.33 -7.54 20.82
C ASN A 459 0.58 -7.18 21.99
N LYS A 460 0.60 -5.90 22.42
CA LYS A 460 1.36 -5.47 23.61
C LYS A 460 0.84 -6.06 24.92
N LEU A 461 -0.42 -6.52 24.93
CA LEU A 461 -1.09 -7.07 26.11
C LEU A 461 -1.01 -8.59 26.17
N ILE A 462 -0.78 -9.27 25.02
CA ILE A 462 -0.86 -10.74 24.92
C ILE A 462 0.47 -11.40 24.54
N VAL A 463 1.37 -10.72 23.85
CA VAL A 463 2.64 -11.32 23.37
C VAL A 463 3.64 -11.45 24.52
N GLU A 464 4.22 -12.66 24.62
CA GLU A 464 5.30 -13.05 25.55
C GLU A 464 6.67 -12.76 24.94
#